data_269246742ad299d7514d451bbcb46109
#
_entry.id   269246742ad299d7514d451bbcb46109
#
_cell.length_a   1.000
_cell.length_b   1.000
_cell.length_c   1.000
_cell.angle_alpha   90.00
_cell.angle_beta   90.00
_cell.angle_gamma   90.00
#
_symmetry.space_group_name_H-M   'P 1'
#
loop_
_entity.id
_entity.type
_entity.pdbx_description
1 polymer ?
#
loop_
_entity_poly.entity_id
_entity_poly.type
_entity_poly.pdbx_seq_one_letter_code
_entity_poly.pdbx_strand_id
1 'polypeptide(L)'
;MSEYKQTIEQVRKNAKTLFLGYVYGNAAIEIENALTTNMSNIDFLNNLLQKECDLRLENGKRARIKKANFPYQKYLADLVRESLPEDGQNKLKTLETLEFIKEKQNIVLAGNPGTGKTHIAIGLGIKACMEGYKVLFVTVPMLVNRLKESKANLTTSNLYRWFEIYDLIIMDELGYISFDKEGGELLFTLISLRAEKKSTIITTNLSFDKWEEIFNDPIMTTAIIDRLTHKSHVINMTGESYRLKETLWLKK
;
A
#
# COMPACT_ATOMS: atom_id res chain seq x y z
N MET A 1 -6.58 -49.34 12.05
CA MET A 1 -7.11 -48.11 11.42
C MET A 1 -7.70 -48.55 10.08
N SER A 2 -8.89 -48.01 9.69
CA SER A 2 -9.45 -48.37 8.38
C SER A 2 -8.54 -47.88 7.26
N GLU A 3 -8.46 -48.62 6.16
CA GLU A 3 -7.70 -48.28 4.95
C GLU A 3 -8.00 -46.81 4.49
N TYR A 4 -9.24 -46.41 4.60
CA TYR A 4 -9.69 -45.04 4.35
C TYR A 4 -8.96 -43.95 5.20
N LYS A 5 -8.77 -44.21 6.50
CA LYS A 5 -8.03 -43.26 7.37
C LYS A 5 -6.56 -43.16 6.98
N GLN A 6 -5.95 -44.27 6.57
CA GLN A 6 -4.55 -44.28 6.11
C GLN A 6 -4.39 -43.49 4.82
N THR A 7 -5.32 -43.63 3.87
CA THR A 7 -5.33 -42.85 2.61
C THR A 7 -5.48 -41.35 2.85
N ILE A 8 -6.39 -40.92 3.73
CA ILE A 8 -6.54 -39.52 4.09
C ILE A 8 -5.26 -38.95 4.70
N GLU A 9 -4.62 -39.65 5.59
CA GLU A 9 -3.35 -39.22 6.17
C GLU A 9 -2.24 -39.10 5.12
N GLN A 10 -2.23 -39.98 4.11
CA GLN A 10 -1.29 -39.87 3.00
C GLN A 10 -1.59 -38.65 2.12
N VAL A 11 -2.86 -38.38 1.83
CA VAL A 11 -3.27 -37.11 1.14
C VAL A 11 -2.80 -35.90 1.89
N ARG A 12 -2.98 -35.82 3.20
CA ARG A 12 -2.50 -34.72 4.04
C ARG A 12 -0.99 -34.56 3.98
N LYS A 13 -0.24 -35.64 4.09
CA LYS A 13 1.24 -35.61 3.97
C LYS A 13 1.69 -35.06 2.62
N ASN A 14 1.07 -35.53 1.53
CA ASN A 14 1.37 -35.04 0.19
C ASN A 14 0.99 -33.57 0.04
N ALA A 15 -0.18 -33.16 0.52
CA ALA A 15 -0.62 -31.77 0.51
C ALA A 15 0.34 -30.85 1.28
N LYS A 16 0.85 -31.29 2.43
CA LYS A 16 1.86 -30.54 3.20
C LYS A 16 3.15 -30.39 2.41
N THR A 17 3.64 -31.44 1.78
CA THR A 17 4.86 -31.41 0.95
C THR A 17 4.72 -30.48 -0.24
N LEU A 18 3.53 -30.42 -0.85
CA LEU A 18 3.21 -29.57 -2.00
C LEU A 18 2.75 -28.17 -1.59
N PHE A 19 2.74 -27.84 -0.30
CA PHE A 19 2.25 -26.54 0.22
C PHE A 19 0.80 -26.25 -0.18
N LEU A 20 -0.07 -27.27 -0.23
CA LEU A 20 -1.50 -27.15 -0.50
C LEU A 20 -2.25 -26.99 0.85
N GLY A 21 -2.35 -25.75 1.31
CA GLY A 21 -2.84 -25.44 2.66
C GLY A 21 -4.32 -25.78 2.85
N TYR A 22 -5.15 -25.51 1.84
CA TYR A 22 -6.57 -25.83 1.87
C TYR A 22 -6.78 -27.35 1.92
N VAL A 23 -6.15 -28.08 1.01
CA VAL A 23 -6.24 -29.54 0.93
C VAL A 23 -5.75 -30.18 2.22
N TYR A 24 -4.62 -29.73 2.78
CA TYR A 24 -4.09 -30.22 4.05
C TYR A 24 -5.11 -30.17 5.19
N GLY A 25 -5.82 -29.04 5.30
CA GLY A 25 -6.80 -28.82 6.39
C GLY A 25 -8.16 -29.49 6.16
N ASN A 26 -8.60 -29.59 4.89
CA ASN A 26 -10.00 -29.86 4.57
C ASN A 26 -10.24 -31.14 3.74
N ALA A 27 -9.20 -31.90 3.37
CA ALA A 27 -9.32 -33.06 2.47
C ALA A 27 -10.41 -34.06 2.88
N ALA A 28 -10.51 -34.41 4.17
CA ALA A 28 -11.50 -35.37 4.64
C ALA A 28 -12.95 -34.87 4.46
N ILE A 29 -13.19 -33.60 4.79
CA ILE A 29 -14.51 -32.96 4.66
C ILE A 29 -14.91 -32.86 3.19
N GLU A 30 -13.98 -32.47 2.32
CA GLU A 30 -14.26 -32.33 0.89
C GLU A 30 -14.55 -33.69 0.22
N ILE A 31 -13.86 -34.75 0.63
CA ILE A 31 -14.12 -36.10 0.13
C ILE A 31 -15.51 -36.56 0.60
N GLU A 32 -15.88 -36.33 1.85
CA GLU A 32 -17.20 -36.71 2.39
C GLU A 32 -18.32 -35.94 1.66
N ASN A 33 -18.15 -34.63 1.43
CA ASN A 33 -19.09 -33.83 0.68
C ASN A 33 -19.25 -34.33 -0.76
N ALA A 34 -18.16 -34.70 -1.44
CA ALA A 34 -18.21 -35.22 -2.79
C ALA A 34 -18.99 -36.56 -2.88
N LEU A 35 -18.79 -37.44 -1.89
CA LEU A 35 -19.52 -38.71 -1.80
C LEU A 35 -21.02 -38.50 -1.57
N THR A 36 -21.38 -37.59 -0.65
CA THR A 36 -22.79 -37.33 -0.32
C THR A 36 -23.54 -36.64 -1.44
N THR A 37 -22.87 -35.80 -2.23
CA THR A 37 -23.46 -35.09 -3.38
C THR A 37 -23.35 -35.83 -4.70
N ASN A 38 -22.77 -37.03 -4.70
CA ASN A 38 -22.52 -37.83 -5.89
C ASN A 38 -21.75 -37.05 -6.99
N MET A 39 -20.77 -36.25 -6.57
CA MET A 39 -19.98 -35.38 -7.44
C MET A 39 -19.07 -36.20 -8.36
N SER A 40 -18.92 -35.75 -9.63
CA SER A 40 -17.96 -36.40 -10.54
C SER A 40 -16.51 -36.17 -10.07
N ASN A 41 -15.61 -37.08 -10.40
CA ASN A 41 -14.19 -36.97 -10.06
C ASN A 41 -13.55 -35.69 -10.63
N ILE A 42 -13.99 -35.24 -11.81
CA ILE A 42 -13.49 -34.04 -12.47
C ILE A 42 -13.94 -32.81 -11.70
N ASP A 43 -15.23 -32.74 -11.32
CA ASP A 43 -15.76 -31.62 -10.55
C ASP A 43 -15.15 -31.56 -9.16
N PHE A 44 -14.95 -32.71 -8.51
CA PHE A 44 -14.26 -32.77 -7.22
C PHE A 44 -12.85 -32.19 -7.30
N LEU A 45 -12.06 -32.63 -8.28
CA LEU A 45 -10.69 -32.15 -8.45
C LEU A 45 -10.66 -30.65 -8.77
N ASN A 46 -11.55 -30.18 -9.66
CA ASN A 46 -11.64 -28.77 -10.02
C ASN A 46 -12.01 -27.92 -8.79
N ASN A 47 -13.03 -28.31 -8.02
CA ASN A 47 -13.46 -27.60 -6.82
C ASN A 47 -12.34 -27.54 -5.77
N LEU A 48 -11.62 -28.63 -5.57
CA LEU A 48 -10.53 -28.71 -4.60
C LEU A 48 -9.38 -27.76 -4.98
N LEU A 49 -8.99 -27.74 -6.25
CA LEU A 49 -7.95 -26.86 -6.77
C LEU A 49 -8.39 -25.39 -6.74
N GLN A 50 -9.65 -25.10 -7.07
CA GLN A 50 -10.19 -23.75 -7.01
C GLN A 50 -10.11 -23.18 -5.59
N LYS A 51 -10.55 -23.96 -4.59
CA LYS A 51 -10.47 -23.56 -3.18
C LYS A 51 -9.03 -23.34 -2.69
N GLU A 52 -8.08 -24.13 -3.17
CA GLU A 52 -6.64 -23.92 -2.89
C GLU A 52 -6.15 -22.61 -3.53
N CYS A 53 -6.54 -22.32 -4.77
CA CYS A 53 -6.20 -21.07 -5.44
C CYS A 53 -6.78 -19.85 -4.69
N ASP A 54 -8.05 -19.93 -4.28
CA ASP A 54 -8.73 -18.87 -3.54
C ASP A 54 -8.03 -18.59 -2.21
N LEU A 55 -7.67 -19.65 -1.46
CA LEU A 55 -6.91 -19.51 -0.22
C LEU A 55 -5.55 -18.84 -0.45
N ARG A 56 -4.84 -19.23 -1.51
CA ARG A 56 -3.54 -18.63 -1.87
C ARG A 56 -3.68 -17.16 -2.23
N LEU A 57 -4.70 -16.80 -3.00
CA LEU A 57 -4.98 -15.41 -3.36
C LEU A 57 -5.24 -14.56 -2.10
N GLU A 58 -6.10 -15.04 -1.21
CA GLU A 58 -6.41 -14.33 0.04
C GLU A 58 -5.20 -14.21 0.96
N ASN A 59 -4.44 -15.29 1.14
CA ASN A 59 -3.20 -15.25 1.92
C ASN A 59 -2.17 -14.29 1.28
N GLY A 60 -2.09 -14.25 -0.03
CA GLY A 60 -1.24 -13.33 -0.77
C GLY A 60 -1.63 -11.86 -0.54
N LYS A 61 -2.93 -11.53 -0.57
CA LYS A 61 -3.44 -10.19 -0.26
C LYS A 61 -3.07 -9.77 1.16
N ARG A 62 -3.38 -10.63 2.15
CA ARG A 62 -3.04 -10.37 3.57
C ARG A 62 -1.54 -10.18 3.80
N ALA A 63 -0.71 -11.01 3.15
CA ALA A 63 0.74 -10.90 3.26
C ALA A 63 1.27 -9.59 2.67
N ARG A 64 0.73 -9.12 1.52
CA ARG A 64 1.10 -7.82 0.93
C ARG A 64 0.71 -6.66 1.82
N ILE A 65 -0.53 -6.65 2.36
CA ILE A 65 -0.99 -5.61 3.29
C ILE A 65 -0.10 -5.58 4.54
N LYS A 66 0.23 -6.74 5.12
CA LYS A 66 1.14 -6.81 6.28
C LYS A 66 2.54 -6.28 5.96
N LYS A 67 3.09 -6.60 4.78
CA LYS A 67 4.43 -6.15 4.34
C LYS A 67 4.48 -4.67 3.97
N ALA A 68 3.34 -4.06 3.65
CA ALA A 68 3.26 -2.65 3.29
C ALA A 68 3.54 -1.70 4.48
N ASN A 69 3.51 -2.21 5.70
CA ASN A 69 3.83 -1.47 6.93
C ASN A 69 2.91 -0.27 7.20
N PHE A 70 1.61 -0.40 6.90
CA PHE A 70 0.64 0.62 7.26
C PHE A 70 0.54 0.77 8.79
N PRO A 71 0.48 2.01 9.33
CA PRO A 71 0.38 2.24 10.78
C PRO A 71 -0.96 1.76 11.36
N TYR A 72 -1.98 1.73 10.55
CA TYR A 72 -3.33 1.20 10.81
C TYR A 72 -4.00 0.85 9.50
N GLN A 73 -5.05 0.04 9.55
CA GLN A 73 -5.85 -0.29 8.37
C GLN A 73 -7.04 0.67 8.28
N LYS A 74 -7.13 1.41 7.18
CA LYS A 74 -8.26 2.26 6.81
C LYS A 74 -8.59 2.01 5.34
N TYR A 75 -9.79 1.52 5.11
CA TYR A 75 -10.25 1.23 3.76
C TYR A 75 -10.91 2.46 3.13
N LEU A 76 -10.95 2.51 1.81
CA LEU A 76 -11.68 3.57 1.09
C LEU A 76 -13.18 3.53 1.36
N ALA A 77 -13.72 2.37 1.71
CA ALA A 77 -15.10 2.20 2.10
C ALA A 77 -15.45 2.88 3.44
N ASP A 78 -14.44 3.05 4.32
CA ASP A 78 -14.62 3.70 5.62
C ASP A 78 -14.58 5.24 5.52
N LEU A 79 -14.32 5.77 4.32
CA LEU A 79 -14.14 7.19 4.10
C LEU A 79 -15.50 7.87 3.90
N VAL A 80 -15.78 8.86 4.72
CA VAL A 80 -16.95 9.73 4.53
C VAL A 80 -16.63 10.72 3.40
N ARG A 81 -17.02 10.36 2.17
CA ARG A 81 -16.63 11.08 0.94
C ARG A 81 -17.07 12.54 0.95
N GLU A 82 -18.26 12.80 1.47
CA GLU A 82 -18.87 14.14 1.56
C GLU A 82 -18.08 15.07 2.50
N SER A 83 -17.26 14.51 3.38
CA SER A 83 -16.41 15.30 4.29
C SER A 83 -15.07 15.69 3.67
N LEU A 84 -14.73 15.15 2.51
CA LEU A 84 -13.50 15.51 1.80
C LEU A 84 -13.62 16.89 1.15
N PRO A 85 -12.51 17.60 0.97
CA PRO A 85 -12.47 18.75 0.08
C PRO A 85 -12.92 18.39 -1.35
N GLU A 86 -13.53 19.34 -2.06
CA GLU A 86 -14.16 19.13 -3.36
C GLU A 86 -13.23 18.48 -4.40
N ASP A 87 -11.98 18.93 -4.48
CA ASP A 87 -11.00 18.35 -5.42
C ASP A 87 -10.68 16.88 -5.08
N GLY A 88 -10.63 16.56 -3.76
CA GLY A 88 -10.49 15.18 -3.29
C GLY A 88 -11.69 14.32 -3.67
N GLN A 89 -12.91 14.81 -3.52
CA GLN A 89 -14.13 14.08 -3.91
C GLN A 89 -14.14 13.80 -5.43
N ASN A 90 -13.81 14.80 -6.24
CA ASN A 90 -13.86 14.71 -7.70
C ASN A 90 -12.81 13.70 -8.25
N LYS A 91 -11.60 13.70 -7.70
CA LYS A 91 -10.50 12.88 -8.20
C LYS A 91 -10.49 11.46 -7.63
N LEU A 92 -11.11 11.23 -6.46
CA LEU A 92 -11.04 9.94 -5.77
C LEU A 92 -11.48 8.76 -6.64
N LYS A 93 -12.57 8.91 -7.41
CA LYS A 93 -13.07 7.83 -8.30
C LYS A 93 -12.03 7.41 -9.34
N THR A 94 -11.32 8.37 -9.91
CA THR A 94 -10.24 8.09 -10.88
C THR A 94 -9.06 7.40 -10.19
N LEU A 95 -8.68 7.83 -8.99
CA LEU A 95 -7.58 7.22 -8.25
C LEU A 95 -7.90 5.78 -7.81
N GLU A 96 -9.16 5.49 -7.53
CA GLU A 96 -9.62 4.15 -7.16
C GLU A 96 -9.46 3.12 -8.28
N THR A 97 -9.33 3.53 -9.53
CA THR A 97 -9.03 2.60 -10.64
C THR A 97 -7.62 2.03 -10.58
N LEU A 98 -6.72 2.66 -9.82
CA LEU A 98 -5.30 2.35 -9.73
C LEU A 98 -4.53 2.46 -11.07
N GLU A 99 -5.12 3.05 -12.08
CA GLU A 99 -4.47 3.29 -13.38
C GLU A 99 -3.17 4.08 -13.22
N PHE A 100 -3.12 5.03 -12.27
CA PHE A 100 -1.93 5.81 -11.97
C PHE A 100 -0.68 4.94 -11.67
N ILE A 101 -0.87 3.72 -11.12
CA ILE A 101 0.25 2.79 -10.87
C ILE A 101 0.75 2.21 -12.19
N LYS A 102 -0.14 1.82 -13.10
CA LYS A 102 0.21 1.28 -14.42
C LYS A 102 0.91 2.34 -15.27
N GLU A 103 0.41 3.57 -15.22
CA GLU A 103 0.93 4.73 -15.95
C GLU A 103 2.14 5.39 -15.26
N LYS A 104 2.56 4.89 -14.09
CA LYS A 104 3.70 5.39 -13.31
C LYS A 104 3.55 6.87 -12.94
N GLN A 105 2.31 7.27 -12.66
CA GLN A 105 1.98 8.63 -12.22
C GLN A 105 2.11 8.73 -10.69
N ASN A 106 2.43 9.93 -10.22
CA ASN A 106 2.46 10.24 -8.80
C ASN A 106 1.12 10.82 -8.33
N ILE A 107 0.92 10.81 -7.02
CA ILE A 107 -0.18 11.51 -6.36
C ILE A 107 0.40 12.43 -5.29
N VAL A 108 0.02 13.70 -5.31
CA VAL A 108 0.38 14.65 -4.25
C VAL A 108 -0.91 15.14 -3.59
N LEU A 109 -1.10 14.77 -2.32
CA LEU A 109 -2.22 15.19 -1.48
C LEU A 109 -1.73 16.35 -0.59
N ALA A 110 -2.05 17.59 -0.96
CA ALA A 110 -1.58 18.78 -0.25
C ALA A 110 -2.75 19.54 0.38
N GLY A 111 -2.65 19.93 1.66
CA GLY A 111 -3.70 20.72 2.34
C GLY A 111 -3.75 20.52 3.85
N ASN A 112 -4.77 21.08 4.49
CA ASN A 112 -4.86 21.19 5.94
C ASN A 112 -4.80 19.86 6.69
N PRO A 113 -4.34 19.84 7.95
CA PRO A 113 -4.41 18.66 8.80
C PRO A 113 -5.85 18.17 8.99
N GLY A 114 -6.04 16.84 9.06
CA GLY A 114 -7.35 16.24 9.35
C GLY A 114 -8.34 16.16 8.19
N THR A 115 -7.94 16.50 6.95
CA THR A 115 -8.79 16.48 5.75
C THR A 115 -8.86 15.15 5.02
N GLY A 116 -8.28 14.06 5.59
CA GLY A 116 -8.36 12.72 5.01
C GLY A 116 -7.20 12.29 4.12
N LYS A 117 -6.13 13.10 3.94
CA LYS A 117 -4.97 12.79 3.09
C LYS A 117 -4.37 11.40 3.36
N THR A 118 -3.96 11.14 4.59
CA THR A 118 -3.37 9.86 4.99
C THR A 118 -4.37 8.71 4.86
N HIS A 119 -5.67 8.95 5.11
CA HIS A 119 -6.72 7.94 4.91
C HIS A 119 -6.82 7.54 3.44
N ILE A 120 -6.89 8.52 2.53
CA ILE A 120 -6.90 8.26 1.07
C ILE A 120 -5.64 7.48 0.66
N ALA A 121 -4.47 7.93 1.10
CA ALA A 121 -3.20 7.29 0.77
C ALA A 121 -3.14 5.82 1.22
N ILE A 122 -3.52 5.54 2.48
CA ILE A 122 -3.58 4.18 3.03
C ILE A 122 -4.64 3.35 2.30
N GLY A 123 -5.83 3.90 2.08
CA GLY A 123 -6.93 3.19 1.40
C GLY A 123 -6.57 2.78 -0.03
N LEU A 124 -5.94 3.68 -0.79
CA LEU A 124 -5.40 3.37 -2.13
C LEU A 124 -4.29 2.31 -2.04
N GLY A 125 -3.40 2.43 -1.05
CA GLY A 125 -2.33 1.45 -0.83
C GLY A 125 -2.86 0.05 -0.49
N ILE A 126 -3.87 -0.06 0.37
CA ILE A 126 -4.52 -1.34 0.70
C ILE A 126 -5.18 -1.92 -0.54
N LYS A 127 -5.93 -1.09 -1.31
CA LYS A 127 -6.54 -1.52 -2.56
C LYS A 127 -5.49 -2.03 -3.55
N ALA A 128 -4.37 -1.33 -3.69
CA ALA A 128 -3.26 -1.78 -4.53
C ALA A 128 -2.68 -3.13 -4.06
N CYS A 129 -2.52 -3.35 -2.75
CA CYS A 129 -2.11 -4.65 -2.20
C CYS A 129 -3.11 -5.77 -2.54
N MET A 130 -4.41 -5.48 -2.50
CA MET A 130 -5.46 -6.44 -2.86
C MET A 130 -5.40 -6.82 -4.34
N GLU A 131 -5.03 -5.89 -5.22
CA GLU A 131 -4.85 -6.11 -6.66
C GLU A 131 -3.46 -6.65 -7.06
N GLY A 132 -2.59 -6.95 -6.08
CA GLY A 132 -1.33 -7.65 -6.32
C GLY A 132 -0.08 -6.78 -6.32
N TYR A 133 -0.20 -5.46 -6.24
CA TYR A 133 0.93 -4.54 -6.20
C TYR A 133 1.72 -4.63 -4.89
N LYS A 134 3.03 -4.43 -4.96
CA LYS A 134 3.91 -4.29 -3.80
C LYS A 134 3.90 -2.84 -3.34
N VAL A 135 3.39 -2.61 -2.14
CA VAL A 135 3.26 -1.27 -1.56
C VAL A 135 4.16 -1.13 -0.34
N LEU A 136 4.72 0.06 -0.14
CA LEU A 136 5.40 0.45 1.09
C LEU A 136 4.80 1.75 1.61
N PHE A 137 4.44 1.76 2.88
CA PHE A 137 4.11 2.97 3.63
C PHE A 137 5.29 3.36 4.52
N VAL A 138 5.65 4.63 4.51
CA VAL A 138 6.69 5.20 5.37
C VAL A 138 6.40 6.68 5.62
N THR A 139 6.63 7.17 6.83
CA THR A 139 6.66 8.62 7.07
C THR A 139 7.99 9.20 6.58
N VAL A 140 7.95 10.40 6.02
CA VAL A 140 9.15 11.02 5.44
C VAL A 140 10.26 11.23 6.49
N PRO A 141 9.96 11.64 7.74
CA PRO A 141 10.98 11.71 8.79
C PRO A 141 11.70 10.38 9.05
N MET A 142 10.96 9.29 9.16
CA MET A 142 11.56 7.96 9.35
C MET A 142 12.36 7.51 8.12
N LEU A 143 11.88 7.84 6.92
CA LEU A 143 12.56 7.54 5.67
C LEU A 143 13.92 8.22 5.61
N VAL A 144 13.98 9.53 5.90
CA VAL A 144 15.23 10.30 5.88
C VAL A 144 16.23 9.78 6.91
N ASN A 145 15.79 9.48 8.14
CA ASN A 145 16.64 8.87 9.14
C ASN A 145 17.25 7.54 8.65
N ARG A 146 16.42 6.67 8.07
CA ARG A 146 16.88 5.39 7.53
C ARG A 146 17.86 5.56 6.36
N LEU A 147 17.66 6.56 5.51
CA LEU A 147 18.59 6.89 4.43
C LEU A 147 19.94 7.35 4.99
N LYS A 148 19.97 8.23 6.00
CA LYS A 148 21.20 8.68 6.66
C LYS A 148 21.94 7.53 7.34
N GLU A 149 21.24 6.69 8.09
CA GLU A 149 21.83 5.49 8.72
C GLU A 149 22.45 4.57 7.66
N SER A 150 21.77 4.37 6.53
CA SER A 150 22.29 3.54 5.44
C SER A 150 23.54 4.14 4.78
N LYS A 151 23.64 5.47 4.71
CA LYS A 151 24.82 6.18 4.22
C LYS A 151 25.99 6.02 5.18
N ALA A 152 25.77 6.22 6.48
CA ALA A 152 26.76 6.00 7.52
C ALA A 152 27.32 4.57 7.52
N ASN A 153 26.47 3.58 7.23
CA ASN A 153 26.82 2.16 7.17
C ASN A 153 27.29 1.69 5.78
N LEU A 154 27.44 2.58 4.79
CA LEU A 154 27.83 2.28 3.40
C LEU A 154 26.89 1.27 2.69
N THR A 155 25.61 1.25 3.07
CA THR A 155 24.61 0.33 2.53
C THR A 155 23.54 1.01 1.67
N THR A 156 23.74 2.27 1.33
CA THR A 156 22.74 3.12 0.62
C THR A 156 22.31 2.51 -0.73
N SER A 157 23.23 1.93 -1.49
CA SER A 157 22.89 1.29 -2.76
C SER A 157 21.94 0.08 -2.59
N ASN A 158 22.12 -0.70 -1.54
CA ASN A 158 21.23 -1.81 -1.20
C ASN A 158 19.83 -1.31 -0.78
N LEU A 159 19.80 -0.21 -0.03
CA LEU A 159 18.55 0.40 0.39
C LEU A 159 17.78 0.97 -0.81
N TYR A 160 18.43 1.65 -1.74
CA TYR A 160 17.78 2.14 -2.97
C TYR A 160 17.21 0.99 -3.81
N ARG A 161 17.98 -0.09 -4.03
CA ARG A 161 17.48 -1.30 -4.70
C ARG A 161 16.27 -1.90 -4.00
N TRP A 162 16.26 -1.89 -2.67
CA TRP A 162 15.13 -2.36 -1.88
C TRP A 162 13.88 -1.48 -2.12
N PHE A 163 14.03 -0.16 -2.28
CA PHE A 163 12.90 0.71 -2.62
C PHE A 163 12.39 0.50 -4.06
N GLU A 164 13.24 0.08 -4.99
CA GLU A 164 12.85 -0.17 -6.39
C GLU A 164 11.91 -1.35 -6.56
N ILE A 165 11.88 -2.32 -5.63
CA ILE A 165 10.99 -3.49 -5.72
C ILE A 165 9.51 -3.13 -5.51
N TYR A 166 9.20 -1.97 -4.91
CA TYR A 166 7.84 -1.54 -4.64
C TYR A 166 7.22 -0.83 -5.84
N ASP A 167 6.02 -1.23 -6.22
CA ASP A 167 5.27 -0.60 -7.30
C ASP A 167 4.73 0.77 -6.87
N LEU A 168 4.35 0.88 -5.60
CA LEU A 168 3.85 2.10 -4.98
C LEU A 168 4.57 2.35 -3.65
N ILE A 169 5.08 3.56 -3.44
CA ILE A 169 5.53 4.04 -2.13
C ILE A 169 4.62 5.18 -1.67
N ILE A 170 4.16 5.10 -0.43
CA ILE A 170 3.44 6.17 0.24
C ILE A 170 4.41 6.84 1.19
N MET A 171 4.72 8.10 0.90
CA MET A 171 5.56 9.00 1.69
C MET A 171 4.66 9.97 2.45
N ASP A 172 4.34 9.63 3.69
CA ASP A 172 3.41 10.41 4.52
C ASP A 172 4.15 11.49 5.31
N GLU A 173 3.48 12.61 5.58
CA GLU A 173 3.97 13.71 6.43
C GLU A 173 5.20 14.47 5.89
N LEU A 174 5.28 14.70 4.57
CA LEU A 174 6.31 15.60 4.03
C LEU A 174 6.05 17.04 4.52
N GLY A 175 7.09 17.64 5.12
CA GLY A 175 7.02 19.02 5.63
C GLY A 175 6.64 19.13 7.11
N TYR A 176 6.53 18.03 7.84
CA TYR A 176 6.34 18.09 9.29
C TYR A 176 7.60 18.55 10.04
N ILE A 177 8.76 18.26 9.48
CA ILE A 177 10.07 18.72 9.93
C ILE A 177 10.89 19.15 8.72
N SER A 178 11.77 20.13 8.89
CA SER A 178 12.79 20.47 7.90
C SER A 178 13.96 19.48 7.96
N PHE A 179 14.64 19.30 6.83
CA PHE A 179 15.79 18.42 6.72
C PHE A 179 17.07 19.26 6.62
N ASP A 180 18.16 18.70 7.12
CA ASP A 180 19.47 19.19 6.78
C ASP A 180 19.79 18.87 5.30
N LYS A 181 20.81 19.49 4.76
CA LYS A 181 21.20 19.33 3.36
C LYS A 181 21.39 17.86 2.96
N GLU A 182 22.02 17.07 3.82
CA GLU A 182 22.25 15.65 3.56
C GLU A 182 20.94 14.85 3.44
N GLY A 183 20.01 15.06 4.36
CA GLY A 183 18.68 14.40 4.33
C GLY A 183 17.90 14.77 3.07
N GLY A 184 17.94 16.04 2.68
CA GLY A 184 17.34 16.54 1.44
C GLY A 184 17.93 15.87 0.19
N GLU A 185 19.25 15.79 0.07
CA GLU A 185 19.95 15.15 -1.06
C GLU A 185 19.62 13.65 -1.17
N LEU A 186 19.56 12.94 -0.05
CA LEU A 186 19.21 11.51 -0.02
C LEU A 186 17.76 11.27 -0.45
N LEU A 187 16.83 12.09 0.05
CA LEU A 187 15.44 12.01 -0.34
C LEU A 187 15.24 12.38 -1.83
N PHE A 188 15.91 13.43 -2.31
CA PHE A 188 15.92 13.82 -3.72
C PHE A 188 16.39 12.66 -4.61
N THR A 189 17.48 11.98 -4.21
CA THR A 189 18.01 10.84 -4.96
C THR A 189 16.98 9.72 -5.04
N LEU A 190 16.31 9.37 -3.95
CA LEU A 190 15.27 8.34 -3.94
C LEU A 190 14.10 8.70 -4.85
N ILE A 191 13.60 9.95 -4.77
CA ILE A 191 12.51 10.43 -5.63
C ILE A 191 12.93 10.35 -7.10
N SER A 192 14.15 10.79 -7.42
CA SER A 192 14.69 10.77 -8.78
C SER A 192 14.83 9.37 -9.36
N LEU A 193 15.24 8.39 -8.55
CA LEU A 193 15.34 6.98 -8.98
C LEU A 193 13.97 6.38 -9.33
N ARG A 194 12.90 6.87 -8.71
CA ARG A 194 11.55 6.39 -8.92
C ARG A 194 10.77 7.14 -10.00
N ALA A 195 11.17 8.39 -10.29
CA ALA A 195 10.49 9.25 -11.26
C ALA A 195 10.30 8.52 -12.61
N GLU A 196 9.09 8.54 -13.15
CA GLU A 196 8.66 7.89 -14.40
C GLU A 196 8.80 6.35 -14.46
N LYS A 197 9.32 5.72 -13.41
CA LYS A 197 9.49 4.26 -13.34
C LYS A 197 8.49 3.59 -12.43
N LYS A 198 8.13 4.23 -11.34
CA LYS A 198 7.26 3.72 -10.28
C LYS A 198 6.44 4.86 -9.68
N SER A 199 5.29 4.56 -9.13
CA SER A 199 4.40 5.55 -8.55
C SER A 199 4.76 5.86 -7.09
N THR A 200 4.50 7.11 -6.71
CA THR A 200 4.66 7.59 -5.34
C THR A 200 3.44 8.41 -4.93
N ILE A 201 2.88 8.15 -3.75
CA ILE A 201 1.89 9.01 -3.12
C ILE A 201 2.61 9.83 -2.06
N ILE A 202 2.43 11.15 -2.09
CA ILE A 202 2.95 12.04 -1.06
C ILE A 202 1.80 12.75 -0.36
N THR A 203 1.83 12.81 0.96
CA THR A 203 0.96 13.69 1.73
C THR A 203 1.78 14.82 2.34
N THR A 204 1.23 16.02 2.30
CA THR A 204 1.86 17.22 2.89
C THR A 204 0.81 18.16 3.45
N ASN A 205 1.17 18.88 4.50
CA ASN A 205 0.36 19.97 5.02
C ASN A 205 0.76 21.34 4.45
N LEU A 206 1.82 21.37 3.65
CA LEU A 206 2.37 22.59 3.08
C LEU A 206 1.99 22.72 1.60
N SER A 207 1.77 23.93 1.16
CA SER A 207 1.73 24.30 -0.25
C SER A 207 3.14 24.25 -0.85
N PHE A 208 3.26 24.11 -2.17
CA PHE A 208 4.56 23.95 -2.84
C PHE A 208 5.51 25.14 -2.62
N ASP A 209 4.99 26.35 -2.49
CA ASP A 209 5.75 27.56 -2.19
C ASP A 209 6.51 27.50 -0.85
N LYS A 210 6.03 26.69 0.09
CA LYS A 210 6.66 26.47 1.41
C LYS A 210 7.62 25.29 1.45
N TRP A 211 7.78 24.56 0.36
CA TRP A 211 8.69 23.40 0.35
C TRP A 211 10.16 23.80 0.43
N GLU A 212 10.50 25.05 0.07
CA GLU A 212 11.84 25.59 0.28
C GLU A 212 12.24 25.59 1.76
N GLU A 213 11.27 25.82 2.67
CA GLU A 213 11.48 25.76 4.12
C GLU A 213 11.83 24.33 4.61
N ILE A 214 11.46 23.29 3.84
CA ILE A 214 11.74 21.88 4.19
C ILE A 214 13.17 21.50 3.79
N PHE A 215 13.57 21.86 2.58
CA PHE A 215 14.80 21.40 1.94
C PHE A 215 15.97 22.39 2.12
N ASN A 216 15.68 23.65 2.47
CA ASN A 216 16.65 24.74 2.63
C ASN A 216 17.58 24.93 1.40
N ASP A 217 17.10 24.57 0.21
CA ASP A 217 17.80 24.68 -1.06
C ASP A 217 16.79 24.90 -2.20
N PRO A 218 16.70 26.13 -2.78
CA PRO A 218 15.72 26.46 -3.80
C PRO A 218 15.86 25.63 -5.09
N ILE A 219 17.11 25.29 -5.48
CA ILE A 219 17.37 24.52 -6.70
C ILE A 219 16.89 23.09 -6.51
N MET A 220 17.27 22.47 -5.41
CA MET A 220 16.81 21.11 -5.07
C MET A 220 15.30 21.05 -4.90
N THR A 221 14.69 22.02 -4.24
CA THR A 221 13.23 22.12 -4.05
C THR A 221 12.52 22.15 -5.40
N THR A 222 12.95 23.03 -6.31
CA THR A 222 12.37 23.13 -7.66
C THR A 222 12.49 21.80 -8.40
N ALA A 223 13.65 21.14 -8.32
CA ALA A 223 13.88 19.86 -8.99
C ALA A 223 13.08 18.69 -8.39
N ILE A 224 12.78 18.73 -7.07
CA ILE A 224 11.88 17.75 -6.42
C ILE A 224 10.45 17.96 -6.87
N ILE A 225 9.97 19.22 -6.83
CA ILE A 225 8.62 19.55 -7.26
C ILE A 225 8.39 19.14 -8.71
N ASP A 226 9.32 19.47 -9.61
CA ASP A 226 9.24 19.09 -11.02
C ASP A 226 9.08 17.58 -11.20
N ARG A 227 9.92 16.77 -10.55
CA ARG A 227 9.87 15.31 -10.64
C ARG A 227 8.60 14.70 -10.05
N LEU A 228 8.07 15.29 -9.00
CA LEU A 228 6.88 14.78 -8.34
C LEU A 228 5.61 15.17 -9.06
N THR A 229 5.58 16.38 -9.65
CA THR A 229 4.39 16.92 -10.33
C THR A 229 4.33 16.53 -11.80
N HIS A 230 5.47 16.17 -12.42
CA HIS A 230 5.47 15.62 -13.77
C HIS A 230 4.65 14.33 -13.82
N LYS A 231 3.65 14.27 -14.71
CA LYS A 231 2.68 13.15 -14.81
C LYS A 231 2.10 12.77 -13.44
N SER A 232 1.46 13.71 -12.77
CA SER A 232 0.90 13.47 -11.44
C SER A 232 -0.54 13.94 -11.29
N HIS A 233 -1.21 13.40 -10.27
CA HIS A 233 -2.46 13.91 -9.75
C HIS A 233 -2.14 14.79 -8.51
N VAL A 234 -2.09 16.09 -8.70
CA VAL A 234 -2.01 17.04 -7.58
C VAL A 234 -3.43 17.32 -7.09
N ILE A 235 -3.68 17.08 -5.81
CA ILE A 235 -5.01 17.16 -5.19
C ILE A 235 -4.98 18.15 -4.05
N ASN A 236 -5.80 19.19 -4.18
CA ASN A 236 -5.97 20.16 -3.12
C ASN A 236 -6.88 19.60 -2.02
N MET A 237 -6.29 19.35 -0.87
CA MET A 237 -6.96 18.86 0.34
C MET A 237 -7.14 19.97 1.38
N THR A 238 -7.28 21.23 0.94
CA THR A 238 -7.58 22.36 1.82
C THR A 238 -9.05 22.34 2.21
N GLY A 239 -9.35 22.31 3.50
CA GLY A 239 -10.71 22.24 4.01
C GLY A 239 -10.73 22.14 5.53
N GLU A 240 -11.92 21.92 6.08
CA GLU A 240 -12.11 21.76 7.52
C GLU A 240 -11.64 20.37 8.01
N SER A 241 -11.09 20.33 9.21
CA SER A 241 -10.63 19.08 9.82
C SER A 241 -11.81 18.19 10.22
N TYR A 242 -11.89 17.01 9.61
CA TYR A 242 -12.85 15.96 10.01
C TYR A 242 -12.65 15.55 11.48
N ARG A 243 -11.41 15.43 11.94
CA ARG A 243 -11.09 15.08 13.34
C ARG A 243 -11.68 16.08 14.33
N LEU A 244 -11.64 17.38 14.00
CA LEU A 244 -12.23 18.41 14.86
C LEU A 244 -13.76 18.32 14.87
N LYS A 245 -14.39 18.08 13.71
CA LYS A 245 -15.84 17.87 13.62
C LYS A 245 -16.29 16.66 14.46
N GLU A 246 -15.62 15.53 14.33
CA GLU A 246 -15.93 14.32 15.10
C GLU A 246 -15.80 14.56 16.60
N THR A 247 -14.77 15.25 17.06
CA THR A 247 -14.57 15.59 18.48
C THR A 247 -15.67 16.52 19.00
N LEU A 248 -16.18 17.44 18.18
CA LEU A 248 -17.25 18.36 18.57
C LEU A 248 -18.63 17.66 18.62
N TRP A 249 -18.84 16.62 17.80
CA TRP A 249 -20.06 15.81 17.82
C TRP A 249 -20.14 14.88 19.03
N LEU A 250 -19.01 14.33 19.48
CA LEU A 250 -18.93 13.49 20.68
C LEU A 250 -19.11 14.27 21.98
N LYS A 251 -19.09 15.60 21.95
CA LYS A 251 -19.31 16.49 23.11
C LYS A 251 -20.73 17.03 23.24
N LYS A 252 -21.63 16.69 22.32
CA LYS A 252 -23.07 16.95 22.36
C LYS A 252 -23.85 15.70 22.76
#